data_89bf37bb6112cf511f80cbfdbbb07ebd
#
_entry.id   89bf37bb6112cf511f80cbfdbbb07ebd
#
_cell.length_a   1.000
_cell.length_b   1.000
_cell.length_c   1.000
_cell.angle_alpha   90.00
_cell.angle_beta   90.00
_cell.angle_gamma   90.00
#
_symmetry.space_group_name_H-M   'P 1'
#
loop_
_entity.id
_entity.type
_entity.pdbx_description
1 polymer ?
#
loop_
_entity_poly.entity_id
_entity_poly.type
_entity_poly.pdbx_seq_one_letter_code
_entity_poly.pdbx_strand_id
1 'polypeptide(L)'
;YKGKRVRVVFDGIYKNSRIWCNSYHIGKRPYGYTQISYDITDFVQFGAIDNEITVRVCHTDLADSRWFTGSGIYRKAYLVVEEQVHAVWNGVAFNVSRADEQSAAVCADAEIVNELDERVIGTLTASLKLCGSDEESVVFARVPAAMEAHEKKTFYLNGMIGKPKL
;
A
#
# COMPACT_ATOMS: atom_id res chain seq x y z
N TYR A 1 11.31 -1.69 -14.62
CA TYR A 1 10.64 -0.81 -13.64
C TYR A 1 11.20 0.63 -13.65
N LYS A 2 12.12 0.94 -14.56
CA LYS A 2 12.65 2.32 -14.69
C LYS A 2 11.50 3.31 -14.95
N GLY A 3 11.47 4.42 -14.21
CA GLY A 3 10.42 5.44 -14.28
C GLY A 3 9.19 5.14 -13.43
N LYS A 4 9.17 4.02 -12.70
CA LYS A 4 8.13 3.67 -11.73
C LYS A 4 8.60 3.94 -10.30
N ARG A 5 7.65 4.02 -9.38
CA ARG A 5 7.95 4.03 -7.94
C ARG A 5 8.18 2.60 -7.45
N VAL A 6 9.15 2.44 -6.60
CA VAL A 6 9.51 1.13 -6.03
C VAL A 6 9.52 1.23 -4.51
N ARG A 7 8.78 0.36 -3.87
CA ARG A 7 8.64 0.29 -2.41
C ARG A 7 8.97 -1.10 -1.91
N VAL A 8 9.75 -1.19 -0.84
CA VAL A 8 9.93 -2.45 -0.11
C VAL A 8 8.97 -2.49 1.07
N VAL A 9 8.30 -3.62 1.25
CA VAL A 9 7.32 -3.84 2.31
C VAL A 9 7.68 -5.09 3.08
N PHE A 10 7.62 -4.99 4.42
CA PHE A 10 7.75 -6.12 5.34
C PHE A 10 6.51 -6.17 6.23
N ASP A 11 5.82 -7.28 6.22
CA ASP A 11 4.63 -7.47 7.07
C ASP A 11 4.98 -7.64 8.55
N GLY A 12 6.24 -7.93 8.87
CA GLY A 12 6.75 -7.96 10.23
C GLY A 12 8.22 -8.31 10.33
N ILE A 13 8.94 -7.52 11.11
CA ILE A 13 10.34 -7.75 11.47
C ILE A 13 10.48 -7.57 12.98
N TYR A 14 10.80 -8.62 13.72
CA TYR A 14 10.95 -8.56 15.16
C TYR A 14 12.42 -8.57 15.56
N LYS A 15 12.94 -7.57 16.24
CA LYS A 15 12.51 -6.18 16.50
C LYS A 15 13.71 -5.24 16.37
N ASN A 16 13.51 -3.93 16.62
CA ASN A 16 14.57 -2.92 16.50
C ASN A 16 15.30 -2.99 15.16
N SER A 17 14.52 -3.14 14.07
CA SER A 17 15.07 -3.29 12.73
C SER A 17 15.63 -1.98 12.19
N ARG A 18 16.71 -2.07 11.43
CA ARG A 18 17.26 -1.03 10.58
C ARG A 18 17.41 -1.61 9.19
N ILE A 19 17.04 -0.84 8.17
CA ILE A 19 16.97 -1.29 6.79
C ILE A 19 17.81 -0.37 5.93
N TRP A 20 18.55 -0.98 5.00
CA TRP A 20 19.36 -0.29 3.97
C TRP A 20 18.97 -0.81 2.60
N CYS A 21 19.07 0.06 1.60
CA CYS A 21 19.03 -0.27 0.19
C CYS A 21 20.34 0.22 -0.45
N ASN A 22 21.12 -0.67 -1.07
CA ASN A 22 22.41 -0.35 -1.69
C ASN A 22 23.31 0.50 -0.79
N SER A 23 23.47 0.10 0.47
CA SER A 23 24.22 0.79 1.53
C SER A 23 23.60 2.08 2.07
N TYR A 24 22.55 2.62 1.49
CA TYR A 24 21.83 3.78 2.02
C TYR A 24 20.86 3.36 3.13
N HIS A 25 20.93 4.00 4.29
CA HIS A 25 20.01 3.76 5.40
C HIS A 25 18.63 4.36 5.07
N ILE A 26 17.61 3.49 4.87
CA ILE A 26 16.27 3.91 4.47
C ILE A 26 15.28 3.98 5.63
N GLY A 27 15.57 3.33 6.75
CA GLY A 27 14.70 3.47 7.90
C GLY A 27 15.03 2.59 9.10
N LYS A 28 14.36 2.91 10.21
CA LYS A 28 14.42 2.21 11.49
C LYS A 28 13.03 1.97 12.04
N ARG A 29 12.77 0.75 12.55
CA ARG A 29 11.51 0.41 13.21
C ARG A 29 11.79 -0.35 14.50
N PRO A 30 11.52 0.24 15.68
CA PRO A 30 11.66 -0.44 16.96
C PRO A 30 10.61 -1.53 17.18
N TYR A 31 9.35 -1.24 16.84
CA TYR A 31 8.21 -2.13 17.06
C TYR A 31 8.12 -3.21 15.97
N GLY A 32 7.91 -4.47 16.38
CA GLY A 32 8.04 -5.62 15.51
C GLY A 32 6.72 -6.18 14.93
N TYR A 33 5.56 -5.72 15.39
CA TYR A 33 4.27 -6.33 15.03
C TYR A 33 3.44 -5.59 13.98
N THR A 34 3.95 -4.49 13.44
CA THR A 34 3.29 -3.75 12.37
C THR A 34 4.01 -3.89 11.05
N GLN A 35 3.26 -3.79 9.97
CA GLN A 35 3.81 -3.67 8.63
C GLN A 35 4.71 -2.43 8.53
N ILE A 36 5.78 -2.55 7.79
CA ILE A 36 6.75 -1.50 7.49
C ILE A 36 6.84 -1.34 5.98
N SER A 37 6.78 -0.12 5.48
CA SER A 37 7.00 0.15 4.07
C SER A 37 7.93 1.35 3.89
N TYR A 38 8.88 1.22 2.97
CA TYR A 38 9.81 2.28 2.62
C TYR A 38 9.86 2.43 1.10
N ASP A 39 9.74 3.67 0.65
CA ASP A 39 10.03 4.02 -0.74
C ASP A 39 11.55 3.92 -0.95
N ILE A 40 11.95 3.17 -1.95
CA ILE A 40 13.36 2.94 -2.30
C ILE A 40 13.70 3.39 -3.71
N THR A 41 12.79 4.11 -4.36
CA THR A 41 12.91 4.52 -5.77
C THR A 41 14.24 5.20 -6.07
N ASP A 42 14.66 6.12 -5.20
CA ASP A 42 15.90 6.90 -5.39
C ASP A 42 17.17 6.11 -5.05
N PHE A 43 17.04 4.94 -4.45
CA PHE A 43 18.16 4.12 -3.99
C PHE A 43 18.39 2.89 -4.86
N VAL A 44 17.40 2.51 -5.71
CA VAL A 44 17.54 1.35 -6.59
C VAL A 44 18.23 1.72 -7.90
N GLN A 45 19.03 0.78 -8.39
CA GLN A 45 19.69 0.87 -9.68
C GLN A 45 18.93 0.01 -10.69
N PHE A 46 18.64 0.59 -11.85
CA PHE A 46 17.92 -0.10 -12.93
C PHE A 46 18.91 -0.61 -13.99
N GLY A 47 18.69 -1.82 -14.47
CA GLY A 47 19.53 -2.47 -15.48
C GLY A 47 20.00 -3.85 -15.05
N ALA A 48 21.19 -4.25 -15.48
CA ALA A 48 21.80 -5.54 -15.15
C ALA A 48 22.62 -5.52 -13.85
N ILE A 49 22.23 -4.68 -12.90
CA ILE A 49 22.91 -4.51 -11.61
C ILE A 49 21.98 -5.04 -10.52
N ASP A 50 22.51 -5.88 -9.64
CA ASP A 50 21.77 -6.37 -8.47
C ASP A 50 21.59 -5.24 -7.44
N ASN A 51 20.39 -5.19 -6.84
CA ASN A 51 20.12 -4.31 -5.72
C ASN A 51 20.08 -5.12 -4.44
N GLU A 52 20.72 -4.62 -3.39
CA GLU A 52 20.81 -5.27 -2.10
C GLU A 52 19.90 -4.58 -1.07
N ILE A 53 19.04 -5.35 -0.42
CA ILE A 53 18.28 -4.91 0.76
C ILE A 53 18.87 -5.59 1.98
N THR A 54 19.54 -4.81 2.83
CA THR A 54 20.11 -5.28 4.08
C THR A 54 19.18 -4.95 5.26
N VAL A 55 18.87 -5.96 6.08
CA VAL A 55 18.06 -5.80 7.29
C VAL A 55 18.85 -6.23 8.49
N ARG A 56 19.13 -5.30 9.40
CA ARG A 56 19.72 -5.59 10.72
C ARG A 56 18.61 -5.63 11.76
N VAL A 57 18.57 -6.70 12.53
CA VAL A 57 17.67 -6.87 13.68
C VAL A 57 18.49 -6.86 14.96
N CYS A 58 18.01 -6.16 15.97
CA CYS A 58 18.63 -6.15 17.29
C CYS A 58 17.59 -6.60 18.33
N HIS A 59 17.70 -7.87 18.75
CA HIS A 59 16.84 -8.49 19.74
C HIS A 59 17.71 -9.04 20.87
N THR A 60 18.28 -8.13 21.66
CA THR A 60 19.24 -8.45 22.73
C THR A 60 18.65 -8.34 24.13
N ASP A 61 17.38 -7.94 24.26
CA ASP A 61 16.71 -7.82 25.55
C ASP A 61 16.51 -9.20 26.19
N LEU A 62 16.81 -9.33 27.50
CA LEU A 62 16.78 -10.61 28.23
C LEU A 62 15.36 -11.12 28.46
N ALA A 63 14.40 -10.24 28.71
CA ALA A 63 13.00 -10.59 28.91
C ALA A 63 12.13 -9.63 28.10
N ASP A 64 11.50 -10.13 27.08
CA ASP A 64 10.82 -9.34 26.08
C ASP A 64 9.29 -9.49 26.13
N SER A 65 8.84 -10.71 26.37
CA SER A 65 7.42 -11.03 26.54
C SER A 65 7.24 -12.34 27.28
N ARG A 66 5.98 -12.69 27.57
CA ARG A 66 5.61 -13.97 28.20
C ARG A 66 5.45 -15.12 27.21
N TRP A 67 5.67 -14.88 25.93
CA TRP A 67 5.59 -15.86 24.85
C TRP A 67 6.85 -15.82 24.00
N PHE A 68 7.03 -16.83 23.17
CA PHE A 68 8.14 -16.89 22.23
C PHE A 68 7.87 -15.95 21.04
N THR A 69 8.70 -14.92 20.90
CA THR A 69 8.52 -13.86 19.89
C THR A 69 9.20 -14.17 18.56
N GLY A 70 10.21 -15.04 18.56
CA GLY A 70 11.12 -15.18 17.43
C GLY A 70 12.04 -13.98 17.27
N SER A 71 12.80 -13.93 16.18
CA SER A 71 13.68 -12.82 15.82
C SER A 71 13.90 -12.79 14.32
N GLY A 72 13.99 -11.61 13.73
CA GLY A 72 14.19 -11.45 12.29
C GLY A 72 12.92 -11.14 11.51
N ILE A 73 12.96 -11.42 10.20
CA ILE A 73 11.81 -11.29 9.30
C ILE A 73 10.94 -12.53 9.50
N TYR A 74 9.80 -12.39 10.17
CA TYR A 74 8.93 -13.52 10.51
C TYR A 74 7.64 -13.56 9.66
N ARG A 75 7.42 -12.58 8.81
CA ARG A 75 6.31 -12.49 7.88
C ARG A 75 6.82 -12.22 6.46
N LYS A 76 5.90 -12.00 5.52
CA LYS A 76 6.22 -11.77 4.11
C LYS A 76 7.04 -10.49 3.91
N ALA A 77 7.93 -10.53 2.93
CA ALA A 77 8.62 -9.39 2.38
C ALA A 77 8.37 -9.35 0.87
N TYR A 78 8.08 -8.17 0.31
CA TYR A 78 7.77 -8.02 -1.11
C TYR A 78 8.09 -6.61 -1.61
N LEU A 79 8.22 -6.49 -2.91
CA LEU A 79 8.33 -5.21 -3.60
C LEU A 79 6.97 -4.82 -4.15
N VAL A 80 6.63 -3.56 -3.99
CA VAL A 80 5.48 -2.91 -4.64
C VAL A 80 6.04 -1.98 -5.69
N VAL A 81 5.55 -2.12 -6.92
CA VAL A 81 5.95 -1.27 -8.05
C VAL A 81 4.71 -0.57 -8.57
N GLU A 82 4.74 0.75 -8.53
CA GLU A 82 3.60 1.63 -8.82
C GLU A 82 3.94 2.57 -9.97
N GLU A 83 2.93 3.02 -10.71
CA GLU A 83 3.07 4.10 -11.67
C GLU A 83 3.29 5.43 -10.92
N GLN A 84 3.70 6.48 -11.62
CA GLN A 84 3.89 7.81 -11.00
C GLN A 84 2.56 8.47 -10.60
N VAL A 85 1.44 8.02 -11.17
CA VAL A 85 0.10 8.36 -10.69
C VAL A 85 -0.51 7.12 -10.05
N HIS A 86 -0.64 7.13 -8.73
CA HIS A 86 -1.05 5.95 -7.99
C HIS A 86 -1.81 6.32 -6.70
N ALA A 87 -2.48 5.32 -6.11
CA ALA A 87 -3.03 5.47 -4.77
C ALA A 87 -1.90 5.49 -3.73
N VAL A 88 -1.96 6.42 -2.81
CA VAL A 88 -1.00 6.47 -1.70
C VAL A 88 -1.05 5.16 -0.92
N TRP A 89 0.10 4.70 -0.45
CA TRP A 89 0.18 3.48 0.36
C TRP A 89 -0.75 3.55 1.57
N ASN A 90 -1.66 2.58 1.69
CA ASN A 90 -2.76 2.59 2.66
C ASN A 90 -3.72 3.80 2.54
N GLY A 91 -3.73 4.50 1.42
CA GLY A 91 -4.54 5.69 1.18
C GLY A 91 -5.96 5.40 0.67
N VAL A 92 -6.42 4.15 0.71
CA VAL A 92 -7.79 3.80 0.32
C VAL A 92 -8.53 3.29 1.56
N ALA A 93 -9.58 3.98 1.95
CA ALA A 93 -10.52 3.58 2.98
C ALA A 93 -11.84 3.19 2.34
N PHE A 94 -12.42 2.05 2.74
CA PHE A 94 -13.71 1.57 2.27
C PHE A 94 -14.68 1.42 3.45
N ASN A 95 -15.92 1.85 3.27
CA ASN A 95 -16.96 1.75 4.29
C ASN A 95 -18.30 1.37 3.66
N VAL A 96 -19.10 0.63 4.42
CA VAL A 96 -20.51 0.33 4.14
C VAL A 96 -21.34 1.09 5.15
N SER A 97 -22.04 2.13 4.72
CA SER A 97 -22.83 2.98 5.62
C SER A 97 -24.18 2.37 5.96
N ARG A 98 -24.74 1.57 5.06
CA ARG A 98 -25.98 0.82 5.24
C ARG A 98 -25.97 -0.41 4.33
N ALA A 99 -26.48 -1.53 4.83
CA ALA A 99 -26.74 -2.73 4.02
C ALA A 99 -28.01 -3.43 4.47
N ASP A 100 -28.78 -3.89 3.50
CA ASP A 100 -29.92 -4.79 3.67
C ASP A 100 -29.95 -5.78 2.47
N GLU A 101 -30.91 -6.71 2.45
CA GLU A 101 -31.01 -7.73 1.39
C GLU A 101 -31.25 -7.15 -0.02
N GLN A 102 -31.71 -5.92 -0.12
CA GLN A 102 -32.05 -5.27 -1.38
C GLN A 102 -30.91 -4.39 -1.90
N SER A 103 -30.16 -3.75 -0.99
CA SER A 103 -29.13 -2.78 -1.37
C SER A 103 -28.08 -2.57 -0.29
N ALA A 104 -26.90 -2.11 -0.71
CA ALA A 104 -25.87 -1.58 0.18
C ALA A 104 -25.38 -0.22 -0.30
N ALA A 105 -25.35 0.76 0.60
CA ALA A 105 -24.73 2.05 0.38
C ALA A 105 -23.25 1.97 0.77
N VAL A 106 -22.38 2.18 -0.21
CA VAL A 106 -20.93 2.02 -0.07
C VAL A 106 -20.21 3.31 -0.40
N CYS A 107 -19.10 3.55 0.27
CA CYS A 107 -18.21 4.66 -0.04
C CYS A 107 -16.74 4.21 0.03
N ALA A 108 -15.91 4.84 -0.80
CA ALA A 108 -14.47 4.71 -0.72
C ALA A 108 -13.83 6.09 -0.79
N ASP A 109 -12.92 6.36 0.13
CA ASP A 109 -12.05 7.53 0.10
C ASP A 109 -10.69 7.06 -0.43
N ALA A 110 -10.27 7.63 -1.57
CA ALA A 110 -9.02 7.26 -2.21
C ALA A 110 -8.09 8.47 -2.29
N GLU A 111 -6.98 8.39 -1.57
CA GLU A 111 -5.92 9.37 -1.63
C GLU A 111 -4.98 9.00 -2.79
N ILE A 112 -4.97 9.83 -3.84
CA ILE A 112 -4.16 9.64 -5.05
C ILE A 112 -3.05 10.68 -5.07
N VAL A 113 -1.88 10.28 -5.56
CA VAL A 113 -0.75 11.17 -5.82
C VAL A 113 -0.40 11.17 -7.30
N ASN A 114 -0.17 12.36 -7.85
CA ASN A 114 0.46 12.57 -9.14
C ASN A 114 1.92 13.01 -8.89
N GLU A 115 2.89 12.18 -9.20
CA GLU A 115 4.31 12.49 -9.05
C GLU A 115 4.98 12.93 -10.37
N LEU A 116 4.18 13.09 -11.43
CA LEU A 116 4.65 13.64 -12.71
C LEU A 116 4.82 15.16 -12.63
N ASP A 117 5.70 15.68 -13.48
CA ASP A 117 5.93 17.11 -13.69
C ASP A 117 4.81 17.78 -14.52
N GLU A 118 3.72 17.05 -14.81
CA GLU A 118 2.62 17.52 -15.64
C GLU A 118 1.26 17.21 -15.01
N ARG A 119 0.26 17.98 -15.43
CA ARG A 119 -1.14 17.76 -15.08
C ARG A 119 -1.69 16.49 -15.71
N VAL A 120 -2.43 15.72 -14.93
CA VAL A 120 -3.11 14.50 -15.38
C VAL A 120 -4.62 14.67 -15.30
N ILE A 121 -5.32 14.20 -16.34
CA ILE A 121 -6.78 14.15 -16.38
C ILE A 121 -7.20 12.71 -16.70
N GLY A 122 -8.16 12.19 -15.95
CA GLY A 122 -8.65 10.83 -16.12
C GLY A 122 -9.97 10.59 -15.39
N THR A 123 -10.28 9.33 -15.17
CA THR A 123 -11.44 8.90 -14.40
C THR A 123 -11.00 7.89 -13.36
N LEU A 124 -11.34 8.15 -12.10
CA LEU A 124 -11.17 7.18 -11.03
C LEU A 124 -12.42 6.31 -10.93
N THR A 125 -12.23 5.00 -11.01
CA THR A 125 -13.31 4.01 -10.94
C THR A 125 -13.13 3.15 -9.69
N ALA A 126 -14.20 2.99 -8.91
CA ALA A 126 -14.25 2.07 -7.79
C ALA A 126 -15.19 0.89 -8.10
N SER A 127 -14.68 -0.31 -7.87
CA SER A 127 -15.42 -1.56 -8.07
C SER A 127 -15.18 -2.53 -6.92
N LEU A 128 -16.16 -3.39 -6.67
CA LEU A 128 -16.06 -4.49 -5.72
C LEU A 128 -16.10 -5.83 -6.45
N LYS A 129 -15.31 -6.76 -5.99
CA LYS A 129 -15.32 -8.15 -6.44
C LYS A 129 -15.51 -9.07 -5.24
N LEU A 130 -16.35 -10.08 -5.40
CA LEU A 130 -16.50 -11.11 -4.37
C LEU A 130 -15.18 -11.88 -4.21
N CYS A 131 -14.69 -11.95 -2.97
CA CYS A 131 -13.43 -12.62 -2.67
C CYS A 131 -13.52 -14.13 -2.99
N GLY A 132 -12.52 -14.64 -3.71
CA GLY A 132 -12.47 -16.05 -4.11
C GLY A 132 -13.45 -16.46 -5.21
N SER A 133 -14.09 -15.52 -5.89
CA SER A 133 -15.02 -15.76 -7.01
C SER A 133 -14.40 -15.32 -8.33
N ASP A 134 -14.77 -16.02 -9.42
CA ASP A 134 -14.49 -15.60 -10.80
C ASP A 134 -15.55 -14.63 -11.36
N GLU A 135 -16.54 -14.26 -10.55
CA GLU A 135 -17.57 -13.28 -10.94
C GLU A 135 -16.94 -11.93 -11.30
N GLU A 136 -17.58 -11.23 -12.24
CA GLU A 136 -17.13 -9.89 -12.64
C GLU A 136 -17.24 -8.89 -11.47
N SER A 137 -16.35 -7.91 -11.47
CA SER A 137 -16.41 -6.84 -10.49
C SER A 137 -17.59 -5.90 -10.76
N VAL A 138 -18.26 -5.48 -9.70
CA VAL A 138 -19.36 -4.50 -9.77
C VAL A 138 -18.78 -3.11 -9.56
N VAL A 139 -18.90 -2.26 -10.58
CA VAL A 139 -18.51 -0.84 -10.48
C VAL A 139 -19.60 -0.10 -9.70
N PHE A 140 -19.25 0.54 -8.60
CA PHE A 140 -20.18 1.30 -7.78
C PHE A 140 -20.01 2.82 -7.91
N ALA A 141 -18.85 3.31 -8.35
CA ALA A 141 -18.62 4.73 -8.56
C ALA A 141 -17.61 5.02 -9.68
N ARG A 142 -17.80 6.16 -10.35
CA ARG A 142 -16.84 6.76 -11.29
C ARG A 142 -16.83 8.25 -11.07
N VAL A 143 -15.65 8.85 -10.86
CA VAL A 143 -15.50 10.28 -10.67
C VAL A 143 -14.43 10.83 -11.61
N PRO A 144 -14.64 12.01 -12.21
CA PRO A 144 -13.58 12.69 -12.94
C PRO A 144 -12.43 13.01 -12.01
N ALA A 145 -11.20 12.74 -12.46
CA ALA A 145 -9.99 13.02 -11.71
C ALA A 145 -9.10 13.96 -12.53
N ALA A 146 -8.87 15.15 -12.00
CA ALA A 146 -7.88 16.09 -12.51
C ALA A 146 -6.93 16.43 -11.37
N MET A 147 -5.64 16.32 -11.64
CA MET A 147 -4.57 16.53 -10.66
C MET A 147 -3.45 17.34 -11.31
N GLU A 148 -3.01 18.37 -10.61
CA GLU A 148 -1.85 19.17 -11.04
C GLU A 148 -0.55 18.37 -10.83
N ALA A 149 0.56 18.86 -11.38
CA ALA A 149 1.88 18.30 -11.14
C ALA A 149 2.17 18.24 -9.63
N HIS A 150 2.67 17.09 -9.14
CA HIS A 150 3.01 16.84 -7.73
C HIS A 150 1.85 17.02 -6.74
N GLU A 151 0.60 16.96 -7.23
CA GLU A 151 -0.57 17.06 -6.37
C GLU A 151 -0.87 15.74 -5.68
N LYS A 152 -1.27 15.84 -4.41
CA LYS A 152 -1.85 14.77 -3.62
C LYS A 152 -3.29 15.15 -3.26
N LYS A 153 -4.25 14.29 -3.60
CA LYS A 153 -5.68 14.61 -3.50
C LYS A 153 -6.51 13.42 -3.09
N THR A 154 -7.50 13.66 -2.23
CA THR A 154 -8.48 12.65 -1.85
C THR A 154 -9.72 12.75 -2.74
N PHE A 155 -10.13 11.62 -3.30
CA PHE A 155 -11.35 11.46 -4.08
C PHE A 155 -12.37 10.65 -3.27
N TYR A 156 -13.61 11.13 -3.26
CA TYR A 156 -14.72 10.49 -2.56
C TYR A 156 -15.62 9.78 -3.58
N LEU A 157 -15.70 8.44 -3.45
CA LEU A 157 -16.43 7.58 -4.37
C LEU A 157 -17.61 6.97 -3.62
N ASN A 158 -18.82 7.42 -3.92
CA ASN A 158 -20.04 6.95 -3.26
C ASN A 158 -20.91 6.21 -4.27
N GLY A 159 -21.56 5.14 -3.84
CA GLY A 159 -22.43 4.35 -4.70
C GLY A 159 -23.36 3.41 -3.97
N MET A 160 -24.18 2.74 -4.77
CA MET A 160 -25.13 1.72 -4.30
C MET A 160 -24.83 0.41 -5.00
N ILE A 161 -24.93 -0.67 -4.25
CA ILE A 161 -24.83 -2.05 -4.77
C ILE A 161 -26.21 -2.70 -4.57
N GLY A 162 -26.81 -3.21 -5.64
CA GLY A 162 -28.04 -3.95 -5.57
C GLY A 162 -27.78 -5.42 -5.15
N LYS A 163 -28.66 -5.96 -4.29
CA LYS A 163 -28.65 -7.35 -3.82
C LYS A 163 -27.25 -7.80 -3.37
N PRO A 164 -26.67 -7.12 -2.36
CA PRO A 164 -25.36 -7.50 -1.84
C PRO A 164 -25.42 -8.92 -1.27
N LYS A 165 -24.32 -9.66 -1.42
CA LYS A 165 -24.14 -10.94 -0.70
C LYS A 165 -23.69 -10.60 0.71
N LEU A 166 -24.60 -10.73 1.69
CA LEU A 166 -24.35 -10.48 3.12
C LEU A 166 -23.85 -11.73 3.83
#